data_279487f2044c90cf0fab5957de0ae1a0
#
_entry.id   279487f2044c90cf0fab5957de0ae1a0
#
_cell.length_a   1.000
_cell.length_b   1.000
_cell.length_c   1.000
_cell.angle_alpha   90.00
_cell.angle_beta   90.00
_cell.angle_gamma   90.00
#
_symmetry.space_group_name_H-M   'P 1'
#
loop_
_entity.id
_entity.type
_entity.pdbx_description
1 polymer ?
#
loop_
_entity_poly.entity_id
_entity_poly.type
_entity_poly.pdbx_seq_one_letter_code
_entity_poly.pdbx_strand_id
1 'polypeptide(L)'
;MIVAGGNCSFTLKGKKMLYRRIPKNNDELSILGFGCMRLPVTKEGQIDETRATKQVRDAIDQGVNYLDTAWPYHAGESENFLGRALTDGYRQKVKIATKLPSWLVNKREEMDDFLNAQLEKLRTDCIDYYLIHNLSGDMWDHLDKLGVQDFLNNARKDGRISNVGFSFHGKLDDFKRIVDAYPWELCLIQYNFLDTQNQAGIAGLKYASSKDLGIIIMEPLRGGNLGLPQPPPAIAPILEKAKIKRTPAEWSLRWIWNHPEVTVVLSGMNEESHIKENMAVADQAYPNSLTTEELDLVDQMSKKYQKIMKVACTGCRYCIPCPSEVDIPTCFEIYNKLHMFGNVDEGKFMYAARMSGLITAKPGYASQCIECGECLEKCPQSIEIPDFLDKVAQELEGPNLKNIEEMVKQMLNIG
;
A
#
# COMPACT_ATOMS: atom_id res chain seq x y z
N MET A 1 40.10 51.99 4.12
CA MET A 1 38.89 51.54 4.78
C MET A 1 38.30 50.40 3.94
N ILE A 2 38.59 49.17 4.34
CA ILE A 2 38.22 47.95 3.61
C ILE A 2 36.95 47.44 4.33
N VAL A 3 35.83 47.36 3.59
CA VAL A 3 34.58 46.80 4.10
C VAL A 3 34.59 45.29 3.74
N ALA A 4 34.67 44.46 4.75
CA ALA A 4 34.62 43.02 4.60
C ALA A 4 33.18 42.58 4.30
N GLY A 5 33.01 41.95 3.13
CA GLY A 5 31.76 41.26 2.75
C GLY A 5 31.63 39.96 3.54
N GLY A 6 30.65 39.92 4.44
CA GLY A 6 30.28 38.69 5.11
C GLY A 6 29.54 37.74 4.18
N ASN A 7 30.16 36.67 3.75
CA ASN A 7 29.50 35.52 3.12
C ASN A 7 28.65 34.79 4.17
N CYS A 8 27.34 35.01 4.12
CA CYS A 8 26.37 34.21 4.87
C CYS A 8 26.21 32.87 4.15
N SER A 9 27.04 31.88 4.49
CA SER A 9 26.85 30.52 4.04
C SER A 9 25.63 29.95 4.78
N PHE A 10 24.49 29.87 4.11
CA PHE A 10 23.36 29.05 4.53
C PHE A 10 23.80 27.57 4.43
N THR A 11 24.37 27.06 5.50
CA THR A 11 24.47 25.61 5.71
C THR A 11 23.03 25.08 5.86
N LEU A 12 22.51 24.46 4.80
CA LEU A 12 21.35 23.57 4.88
C LEU A 12 21.70 22.49 5.90
N LYS A 13 21.25 22.63 7.16
CA LYS A 13 21.25 21.52 8.12
C LYS A 13 20.50 20.39 7.42
N GLY A 14 21.18 19.27 7.15
CA GLY A 14 20.60 18.10 6.50
C GLY A 14 19.34 17.69 7.24
N LYS A 15 18.24 17.61 6.53
CA LYS A 15 16.97 17.08 7.03
C LYS A 15 17.26 15.64 7.46
N LYS A 16 16.85 15.26 8.66
CA LYS A 16 17.16 13.95 9.22
C LYS A 16 15.88 13.15 9.35
N MET A 17 15.77 12.03 8.62
CA MET A 17 14.67 11.07 8.77
C MET A 17 14.42 10.76 10.25
N LEU A 18 13.16 10.72 10.66
CA LEU A 18 12.79 10.25 12.00
C LEU A 18 12.76 8.72 12.03
N TYR A 19 13.15 8.16 13.16
CA TYR A 19 13.15 6.71 13.38
C TYR A 19 12.32 6.36 14.63
N ARG A 20 11.71 5.17 14.60
CA ARG A 20 11.03 4.58 15.76
C ARG A 20 11.53 3.16 15.97
N ARG A 21 11.50 2.71 17.23
CA ARG A 21 12.02 1.39 17.62
C ARG A 21 10.96 0.32 17.56
N ILE A 22 11.33 -0.86 17.10
CA ILE A 22 10.58 -2.09 17.35
C ILE A 22 10.82 -2.48 18.81
N PRO A 23 9.79 -2.59 19.67
CA PRO A 23 10.02 -2.75 21.11
C PRO A 23 10.78 -4.02 21.48
N LYS A 24 10.52 -5.16 20.81
CA LYS A 24 11.07 -6.48 21.18
C LYS A 24 12.53 -6.69 20.78
N ASN A 25 12.99 -6.10 19.67
CA ASN A 25 14.35 -6.31 19.15
C ASN A 25 15.22 -5.04 19.14
N ASN A 26 14.65 -3.88 19.48
CA ASN A 26 15.29 -2.56 19.49
C ASN A 26 15.80 -2.06 18.12
N ASP A 27 15.38 -2.68 17.01
CA ASP A 27 15.70 -2.15 15.68
C ASP A 27 15.10 -0.75 15.49
N GLU A 28 15.93 0.22 15.08
CA GLU A 28 15.50 1.57 14.73
C GLU A 28 15.13 1.62 13.25
N LEU A 29 13.83 1.73 12.96
CA LEU A 29 13.30 1.80 11.61
C LEU A 29 12.88 3.23 11.27
N SER A 30 13.15 3.65 10.03
CA SER A 30 12.62 4.91 9.50
C SER A 30 11.09 4.90 9.57
N ILE A 31 10.48 6.01 9.99
CA ILE A 31 9.02 6.08 10.09
C ILE A 31 8.32 5.97 8.73
N LEU A 32 9.04 6.26 7.64
CA LEU A 32 8.64 6.01 6.26
C LEU A 32 9.35 4.75 5.77
N GLY A 33 8.58 3.75 5.34
CA GLY A 33 9.07 2.56 4.65
C GLY A 33 8.77 2.62 3.16
N PHE A 34 9.64 2.02 2.34
CA PHE A 34 9.44 1.93 0.90
C PHE A 34 8.68 0.65 0.55
N GLY A 35 7.43 0.79 0.06
CA GLY A 35 6.61 -0.33 -0.39
C GLY A 35 6.85 -0.65 -1.85
N CYS A 36 7.34 -1.86 -2.17
CA CYS A 36 7.70 -2.28 -3.52
C CYS A 36 6.55 -2.92 -4.30
N MET A 37 5.31 -2.76 -3.86
CA MET A 37 4.13 -3.22 -4.59
C MET A 37 3.78 -2.34 -5.80
N ARG A 38 4.21 -1.08 -5.82
CA ARG A 38 3.84 -0.08 -6.83
C ARG A 38 5.08 0.60 -7.41
N LEU A 39 6.11 -0.18 -7.77
CA LEU A 39 7.30 0.34 -8.47
C LEU A 39 6.88 0.95 -9.82
N PRO A 40 7.65 1.93 -10.36
CA PRO A 40 7.39 2.44 -11.69
C PRO A 40 7.49 1.33 -12.74
N VAL A 41 6.61 1.37 -13.73
CA VAL A 41 6.54 0.36 -14.78
C VAL A 41 6.68 0.98 -16.16
N THR A 42 7.19 0.20 -17.11
CA THR A 42 7.24 0.55 -18.54
C THR A 42 5.82 0.50 -19.14
N LYS A 43 5.69 0.88 -20.40
CA LYS A 43 4.43 0.80 -21.14
C LYS A 43 3.93 -0.64 -21.26
N GLU A 44 4.83 -1.61 -21.25
CA GLU A 44 4.55 -3.05 -21.33
C GLU A 44 4.17 -3.64 -19.96
N GLY A 45 4.16 -2.83 -18.88
CA GLY A 45 3.78 -3.24 -17.53
C GLY A 45 4.87 -3.92 -16.71
N GLN A 46 6.11 -3.99 -17.23
CA GLN A 46 7.28 -4.48 -16.51
C GLN A 46 7.87 -3.40 -15.60
N ILE A 47 8.61 -3.78 -14.56
CA ILE A 47 9.32 -2.80 -13.73
C ILE A 47 10.31 -2.01 -14.60
N ASP A 48 10.20 -0.69 -14.55
CA ASP A 48 11.25 0.21 -15.09
C ASP A 48 12.44 0.17 -14.14
N GLU A 49 13.33 -0.81 -14.34
CA GLU A 49 14.43 -1.09 -13.41
C GLU A 49 15.36 0.10 -13.22
N THR A 50 15.63 0.88 -14.26
CA THR A 50 16.51 2.04 -14.17
C THR A 50 15.90 3.09 -13.25
N ARG A 51 14.65 3.42 -13.47
CA ARG A 51 13.92 4.41 -12.67
C ARG A 51 13.66 3.89 -11.25
N ALA A 52 13.20 2.65 -11.10
CA ALA A 52 12.92 2.03 -9.81
C ALA A 52 14.18 1.91 -8.94
N THR A 53 15.32 1.49 -9.51
CA THR A 53 16.60 1.41 -8.78
C THR A 53 17.01 2.78 -8.26
N LYS A 54 16.92 3.81 -9.12
CA LYS A 54 17.23 5.18 -8.70
C LYS A 54 16.32 5.64 -7.56
N GLN A 55 15.01 5.42 -7.66
CA GLN A 55 14.05 5.81 -6.64
C GLN A 55 14.30 5.11 -5.29
N VAL A 56 14.55 3.81 -5.30
CA VAL A 56 14.85 3.03 -4.09
C VAL A 56 16.16 3.51 -3.44
N ARG A 57 17.24 3.66 -4.24
CA ARG A 57 18.54 4.12 -3.72
C ARG A 57 18.49 5.55 -3.22
N ASP A 58 17.81 6.47 -3.92
CA ASP A 58 17.60 7.85 -3.48
C ASP A 58 16.87 7.91 -2.13
N ALA A 59 15.86 7.07 -1.91
CA ALA A 59 15.16 6.98 -0.63
C ALA A 59 16.06 6.45 0.48
N ILE A 60 16.86 5.41 0.21
CA ILE A 60 17.84 4.85 1.18
C ILE A 60 18.88 5.90 1.55
N ASP A 61 19.46 6.60 0.59
CA ASP A 61 20.48 7.63 0.84
C ASP A 61 19.94 8.84 1.61
N GLN A 62 18.62 9.03 1.60
CA GLN A 62 17.92 10.03 2.42
C GLN A 62 17.43 9.47 3.78
N GLY A 63 17.73 8.21 4.11
CA GLY A 63 17.53 7.64 5.44
C GLY A 63 16.40 6.62 5.57
N VAL A 64 15.71 6.24 4.47
CA VAL A 64 14.79 5.10 4.51
C VAL A 64 15.60 3.82 4.71
N ASN A 65 15.26 3.04 5.73
CA ASN A 65 15.94 1.80 6.04
C ASN A 65 15.03 0.57 6.16
N TYR A 66 13.73 0.70 5.79
CA TYR A 66 12.78 -0.41 5.76
C TYR A 66 12.15 -0.54 4.37
N LEU A 67 12.38 -1.66 3.71
CA LEU A 67 11.84 -1.99 2.39
C LEU A 67 10.89 -3.17 2.51
N ASP A 68 9.69 -3.02 1.98
CA ASP A 68 8.65 -4.05 2.02
C ASP A 68 8.35 -4.60 0.62
N THR A 69 8.51 -5.89 0.44
CA THR A 69 8.16 -6.62 -0.78
C THR A 69 7.32 -7.86 -0.47
N ALA A 70 6.94 -8.62 -1.48
CA ALA A 70 6.26 -9.90 -1.33
C ALA A 70 6.33 -10.73 -2.62
N TRP A 71 6.12 -12.04 -2.48
CA TRP A 71 6.12 -13.02 -3.56
C TRP A 71 5.29 -12.61 -4.80
N PRO A 72 4.02 -12.14 -4.68
CA PRO A 72 3.18 -11.84 -5.85
C PRO A 72 3.43 -10.47 -6.47
N TYR A 73 4.24 -9.60 -5.86
CA TYR A 73 4.37 -8.21 -6.32
C TYR A 73 5.04 -8.16 -7.70
N HIS A 74 4.47 -7.35 -8.61
CA HIS A 74 4.89 -7.26 -10.00
C HIS A 74 5.00 -8.63 -10.69
N ALA A 75 3.96 -9.45 -10.55
CA ALA A 75 3.91 -10.81 -11.09
C ALA A 75 5.11 -11.70 -10.67
N GLY A 76 5.63 -11.48 -9.46
CA GLY A 76 6.74 -12.23 -8.86
C GLY A 76 8.13 -11.63 -9.09
N GLU A 77 8.23 -10.48 -9.79
CA GLU A 77 9.51 -9.86 -10.14
C GLU A 77 10.03 -8.86 -9.10
N SER A 78 9.22 -8.43 -8.12
CA SER A 78 9.64 -7.42 -7.14
C SER A 78 10.84 -7.87 -6.27
N GLU A 79 10.88 -9.12 -5.85
CA GLU A 79 12.00 -9.68 -5.08
C GLU A 79 13.27 -9.78 -5.91
N ASN A 80 13.18 -10.27 -7.16
CA ASN A 80 14.31 -10.30 -8.11
C ASN A 80 14.87 -8.90 -8.38
N PHE A 81 13.99 -7.92 -8.59
CA PHE A 81 14.38 -6.53 -8.77
C PHE A 81 15.14 -6.00 -7.55
N LEU A 82 14.62 -6.18 -6.33
CA LEU A 82 15.31 -5.73 -5.12
C LEU A 82 16.68 -6.38 -4.94
N GLY A 83 16.81 -7.68 -5.24
CA GLY A 83 18.10 -8.38 -5.21
C GLY A 83 19.15 -7.75 -6.13
N ARG A 84 18.73 -7.18 -7.29
CA ARG A 84 19.59 -6.41 -8.19
C ARG A 84 19.81 -4.97 -7.71
N ALA A 85 18.75 -4.30 -7.27
CA ALA A 85 18.80 -2.89 -6.88
C ALA A 85 19.64 -2.64 -5.62
N LEU A 86 19.79 -3.63 -4.73
CA LEU A 86 20.49 -3.51 -3.45
C LEU A 86 21.95 -3.97 -3.50
N THR A 87 22.55 -4.10 -4.68
CA THR A 87 24.00 -4.28 -4.84
C THR A 87 24.78 -3.04 -4.38
N ASP A 88 26.09 -3.06 -4.51
CA ASP A 88 27.00 -1.92 -4.24
C ASP A 88 26.89 -1.36 -2.80
N GLY A 89 26.68 -2.24 -1.83
CA GLY A 89 26.61 -1.88 -0.41
C GLY A 89 25.26 -1.33 0.06
N TYR A 90 24.21 -1.34 -0.78
CA TYR A 90 22.87 -0.90 -0.37
C TYR A 90 22.16 -1.92 0.52
N ARG A 91 22.39 -3.23 0.31
CA ARG A 91 21.79 -4.28 1.14
C ARG A 91 22.04 -4.09 2.64
N GLN A 92 23.23 -3.67 3.01
CA GLN A 92 23.65 -3.47 4.40
C GLN A 92 23.07 -2.20 5.05
N LYS A 93 22.52 -1.29 4.25
CA LYS A 93 21.90 -0.05 4.75
C LYS A 93 20.43 -0.25 5.16
N VAL A 94 19.82 -1.38 4.83
CA VAL A 94 18.36 -1.56 4.94
C VAL A 94 17.98 -2.87 5.62
N LYS A 95 16.77 -2.88 6.18
CA LYS A 95 16.03 -4.05 6.60
C LYS A 95 15.02 -4.41 5.52
N ILE A 96 15.11 -5.63 5.00
CA ILE A 96 14.16 -6.15 4.00
C ILE A 96 13.08 -6.94 4.71
N ALA A 97 11.83 -6.62 4.40
CA ALA A 97 10.68 -7.43 4.73
C ALA A 97 10.13 -8.08 3.46
N THR A 98 10.00 -9.41 3.47
CA THR A 98 9.21 -10.17 2.50
C THR A 98 8.30 -11.16 3.20
N LYS A 99 7.47 -11.89 2.43
CA LYS A 99 6.33 -12.59 3.03
C LYS A 99 6.15 -13.98 2.44
N LEU A 100 5.90 -14.98 3.30
CA LEU A 100 5.44 -16.32 2.89
C LEU A 100 4.07 -16.20 2.21
N PRO A 101 3.89 -16.64 0.97
CA PRO A 101 2.59 -16.61 0.29
C PRO A 101 1.64 -17.68 0.88
N SER A 102 0.99 -17.36 1.99
CA SER A 102 0.21 -18.29 2.83
C SER A 102 -0.81 -19.12 2.05
N TRP A 103 -1.48 -18.53 1.05
CA TRP A 103 -2.50 -19.19 0.21
C TRP A 103 -1.95 -20.19 -0.81
N LEU A 104 -0.63 -20.25 -0.98
CA LEU A 104 0.04 -21.24 -1.85
C LEU A 104 0.62 -22.41 -1.07
N VAL A 105 0.58 -22.36 0.26
CA VAL A 105 1.15 -23.39 1.13
C VAL A 105 0.12 -24.47 1.42
N ASN A 106 0.36 -25.67 0.93
CA ASN A 106 -0.49 -26.85 1.17
C ASN A 106 0.22 -27.94 2.00
N LYS A 107 1.55 -27.87 2.10
CA LYS A 107 2.40 -28.81 2.84
C LYS A 107 3.48 -28.06 3.60
N ARG A 108 3.97 -28.68 4.68
CA ARG A 108 5.02 -28.11 5.54
C ARG A 108 6.29 -27.74 4.78
N GLU A 109 6.73 -28.62 3.88
CA GLU A 109 7.99 -28.47 3.14
C GLU A 109 7.97 -27.25 2.21
N GLU A 110 6.82 -26.89 1.66
CA GLU A 110 6.65 -25.76 0.75
C GLU A 110 7.01 -24.42 1.42
N MET A 111 6.91 -24.32 2.76
CA MET A 111 7.34 -23.13 3.48
C MET A 111 8.84 -22.90 3.36
N ASP A 112 9.65 -23.96 3.44
CA ASP A 112 11.09 -23.90 3.25
C ASP A 112 11.44 -23.65 1.77
N ASP A 113 10.71 -24.22 0.83
CA ASP A 113 10.91 -24.01 -0.60
C ASP A 113 10.67 -22.53 -0.97
N PHE A 114 9.58 -21.91 -0.47
CA PHE A 114 9.33 -20.49 -0.68
C PHE A 114 10.41 -19.61 -0.06
N LEU A 115 10.80 -19.88 1.19
CA LEU A 115 11.85 -19.09 1.86
C LEU A 115 13.18 -19.17 1.11
N ASN A 116 13.60 -20.37 0.68
CA ASN A 116 14.85 -20.55 -0.04
C ASN A 116 14.82 -19.83 -1.40
N ALA A 117 13.71 -19.94 -2.14
CA ALA A 117 13.53 -19.20 -3.40
C ALA A 117 13.54 -17.68 -3.20
N GLN A 118 12.98 -17.16 -2.09
CA GLN A 118 13.00 -15.74 -1.78
C GLN A 118 14.39 -15.23 -1.40
N LEU A 119 15.17 -16.01 -0.66
CA LEU A 119 16.59 -15.72 -0.39
C LEU A 119 17.40 -15.61 -1.68
N GLU A 120 17.20 -16.56 -2.63
CA GLU A 120 17.84 -16.54 -3.93
C GLU A 120 17.45 -15.28 -4.74
N LYS A 121 16.15 -15.00 -4.88
CA LYS A 121 15.63 -13.83 -5.59
C LYS A 121 16.20 -12.52 -5.01
N LEU A 122 16.21 -12.39 -3.67
CA LEU A 122 16.72 -11.22 -2.97
C LEU A 122 18.25 -11.16 -2.89
N ARG A 123 18.96 -12.21 -3.33
CA ARG A 123 20.44 -12.32 -3.31
C ARG A 123 21.00 -12.06 -1.92
N THR A 124 20.44 -12.68 -0.90
CA THR A 124 20.82 -12.52 0.50
C THR A 124 20.76 -13.86 1.23
N ASP A 125 21.64 -14.05 2.21
CA ASP A 125 21.62 -15.25 3.05
C ASP A 125 20.62 -15.13 4.22
N CYS A 126 20.15 -13.91 4.50
CA CYS A 126 19.22 -13.66 5.60
C CYS A 126 18.20 -12.56 5.24
N ILE A 127 16.92 -12.83 5.51
CA ILE A 127 15.83 -11.86 5.44
C ILE A 127 15.64 -11.24 6.82
N ASP A 128 15.66 -9.89 6.90
CA ASP A 128 15.58 -9.19 8.19
C ASP A 128 14.23 -9.37 8.89
N TYR A 129 13.12 -9.30 8.11
CA TYR A 129 11.75 -9.48 8.60
C TYR A 129 10.99 -10.43 7.66
N TYR A 130 10.65 -11.61 8.16
CA TYR A 130 9.86 -12.58 7.41
C TYR A 130 8.43 -12.59 7.93
N LEU A 131 7.47 -12.24 7.08
CA LEU A 131 6.07 -12.12 7.46
C LEU A 131 5.26 -13.30 6.92
N ILE A 132 4.22 -13.71 7.64
CA ILE A 132 3.17 -14.54 7.05
C ILE A 132 2.23 -13.61 6.28
N HIS A 133 2.02 -13.84 4.99
CA HIS A 133 1.28 -12.93 4.12
C HIS A 133 -0.22 -13.11 4.24
N ASN A 134 -0.97 -12.00 4.34
CA ASN A 134 -2.42 -11.96 4.20
C ASN A 134 -3.15 -12.91 5.18
N LEU A 135 -2.76 -12.91 6.46
CA LEU A 135 -3.42 -13.74 7.45
C LEU A 135 -4.86 -13.30 7.69
N SER A 136 -5.73 -14.29 7.79
CA SER A 136 -7.06 -14.29 8.40
C SER A 136 -7.11 -15.39 9.47
N GLY A 137 -8.23 -15.51 10.18
CA GLY A 137 -8.42 -16.60 11.14
C GLY A 137 -8.26 -17.98 10.53
N ASP A 138 -8.94 -18.22 9.41
CA ASP A 138 -8.91 -19.52 8.71
C ASP A 138 -7.51 -19.84 8.15
N MET A 139 -6.84 -18.84 7.59
CA MET A 139 -5.48 -19.01 7.07
C MET A 139 -4.49 -19.34 8.18
N TRP A 140 -4.62 -18.69 9.34
CA TRP A 140 -3.81 -19.02 10.50
C TRP A 140 -4.02 -20.47 10.95
N ASP A 141 -5.28 -20.90 11.07
CA ASP A 141 -5.62 -22.27 11.50
C ASP A 141 -5.12 -23.33 10.51
N HIS A 142 -5.10 -23.01 9.23
CA HIS A 142 -4.52 -23.88 8.19
C HIS A 142 -3.00 -24.01 8.35
N LEU A 143 -2.28 -22.90 8.45
CA LEU A 143 -0.82 -22.91 8.55
C LEU A 143 -0.34 -23.46 9.90
N ASP A 144 -1.08 -23.24 10.98
CA ASP A 144 -0.75 -23.78 12.30
C ASP A 144 -0.80 -25.31 12.31
N LYS A 145 -1.83 -25.90 11.66
CA LYS A 145 -1.90 -27.37 11.44
C LYS A 145 -0.75 -27.92 10.63
N LEU A 146 -0.18 -27.13 9.73
CA LEU A 146 0.99 -27.48 8.94
C LEU A 146 2.31 -27.25 9.69
N GLY A 147 2.29 -26.71 10.92
CA GLY A 147 3.49 -26.51 11.72
C GLY A 147 4.28 -25.23 11.37
N VAL A 148 3.58 -24.14 11.01
CA VAL A 148 4.22 -22.86 10.67
C VAL A 148 5.10 -22.31 11.80
N GLN A 149 4.72 -22.52 13.06
CA GLN A 149 5.49 -22.05 14.21
C GLN A 149 6.87 -22.76 14.28
N ASP A 150 6.91 -24.06 14.05
CA ASP A 150 8.17 -24.83 13.99
C ASP A 150 9.03 -24.41 12.80
N PHE A 151 8.40 -24.11 11.64
CA PHE A 151 9.09 -23.55 10.49
C PHE A 151 9.79 -22.23 10.82
N LEU A 152 9.06 -21.27 11.39
CA LEU A 152 9.61 -19.96 11.77
C LEU A 152 10.75 -20.08 12.79
N ASN A 153 10.58 -20.95 13.80
CA ASN A 153 11.60 -21.18 14.80
C ASN A 153 12.88 -21.79 14.20
N ASN A 154 12.74 -22.75 13.29
CA ASN A 154 13.87 -23.38 12.60
C ASN A 154 14.58 -22.39 11.67
N ALA A 155 13.84 -21.63 10.86
CA ALA A 155 14.40 -20.62 9.96
C ALA A 155 15.13 -19.48 10.70
N ARG A 156 14.68 -19.13 11.91
CA ARG A 156 15.43 -18.21 12.80
C ARG A 156 16.70 -18.84 13.35
N LYS A 157 16.61 -20.08 13.78
CA LYS A 157 17.74 -20.82 14.38
C LYS A 157 18.87 -21.06 13.38
N ASP A 158 18.53 -21.33 12.13
CA ASP A 158 19.52 -21.57 11.05
C ASP A 158 20.01 -20.26 10.38
N GLY A 159 19.44 -19.12 10.76
CA GLY A 159 19.89 -17.79 10.33
C GLY A 159 19.32 -17.31 9.01
N ARG A 160 18.41 -18.04 8.37
CA ARG A 160 17.75 -17.61 7.12
C ARG A 160 16.82 -16.41 7.32
N ILE A 161 16.25 -16.23 8.51
CA ILE A 161 15.46 -15.06 8.89
C ILE A 161 15.89 -14.51 10.24
N SER A 162 15.82 -13.20 10.44
CA SER A 162 16.16 -12.57 11.73
C SER A 162 14.95 -12.39 12.62
N ASN A 163 13.87 -11.82 12.08
CA ASN A 163 12.66 -11.48 12.81
C ASN A 163 11.43 -11.99 12.09
N VAL A 164 10.34 -12.21 12.83
CA VAL A 164 9.09 -12.70 12.28
C VAL A 164 7.94 -11.73 12.53
N GLY A 165 7.02 -11.69 11.58
CA GLY A 165 5.81 -10.90 11.67
C GLY A 165 4.70 -11.50 10.83
N PHE A 166 3.61 -10.76 10.71
CA PHE A 166 2.51 -11.13 9.81
C PHE A 166 1.84 -9.89 9.22
N SER A 167 1.30 -10.02 8.01
CA SER A 167 0.35 -9.06 7.46
C SER A 167 -1.06 -9.61 7.64
N PHE A 168 -2.00 -8.73 7.95
CA PHE A 168 -3.32 -9.15 8.38
C PHE A 168 -4.44 -8.51 7.57
N HIS A 169 -5.38 -9.36 7.14
CA HIS A 169 -6.66 -8.99 6.55
C HIS A 169 -7.75 -9.90 7.10
N GLY A 170 -8.46 -9.46 8.10
CA GLY A 170 -9.49 -10.26 8.76
C GLY A 170 -10.22 -9.49 9.86
N LYS A 171 -10.94 -10.20 10.70
CA LYS A 171 -11.72 -9.62 11.82
C LYS A 171 -10.85 -9.35 13.03
N LEU A 172 -11.22 -8.36 13.84
CA LEU A 172 -10.50 -7.95 15.05
C LEU A 172 -10.21 -9.11 16.03
N ASP A 173 -11.18 -10.01 16.22
CA ASP A 173 -11.02 -11.12 17.16
C ASP A 173 -9.97 -12.12 16.68
N ASP A 174 -9.93 -12.41 15.37
CA ASP A 174 -8.87 -13.21 14.76
C ASP A 174 -7.50 -12.53 14.86
N PHE A 175 -7.47 -11.21 14.69
CA PHE A 175 -6.24 -10.44 14.88
C PHE A 175 -5.65 -10.63 16.28
N LYS A 176 -6.47 -10.47 17.32
CA LYS A 176 -6.02 -10.64 18.71
C LYS A 176 -5.54 -12.07 18.96
N ARG A 177 -6.28 -13.08 18.48
CA ARG A 177 -5.91 -14.49 18.58
C ARG A 177 -4.55 -14.76 17.95
N ILE A 178 -4.29 -14.22 16.76
CA ILE A 178 -3.01 -14.39 16.05
C ILE A 178 -1.88 -13.66 16.78
N VAL A 179 -2.12 -12.45 17.29
CA VAL A 179 -1.14 -11.71 18.09
C VAL A 179 -0.70 -12.50 19.31
N ASP A 180 -1.63 -13.22 19.97
CA ASP A 180 -1.32 -14.00 21.17
C ASP A 180 -0.73 -15.39 20.87
N ALA A 181 -0.84 -15.88 19.64
CA ALA A 181 -0.48 -17.25 19.27
C ALA A 181 1.04 -17.48 19.11
N TYR A 182 1.82 -16.42 18.84
CA TYR A 182 3.25 -16.53 18.59
C TYR A 182 3.98 -15.27 19.07
N PRO A 183 5.26 -15.33 19.48
CA PRO A 183 6.01 -14.15 19.93
C PRO A 183 6.50 -13.27 18.77
N TRP A 184 5.56 -12.74 17.98
CA TRP A 184 5.84 -11.86 16.84
C TRP A 184 6.63 -10.60 17.24
N GLU A 185 7.56 -10.15 16.39
CA GLU A 185 8.25 -8.86 16.52
C GLU A 185 7.41 -7.73 15.96
N LEU A 186 6.64 -7.97 14.87
CA LEU A 186 5.81 -6.94 14.26
C LEU A 186 4.54 -7.49 13.62
N CYS A 187 3.59 -6.57 13.39
CA CYS A 187 2.44 -6.82 12.51
C CYS A 187 2.32 -5.71 11.46
N LEU A 188 1.80 -6.08 10.28
CA LEU A 188 1.49 -5.19 9.17
C LEU A 188 -0.02 -5.14 8.98
N ILE A 189 -0.64 -3.98 9.24
CA ILE A 189 -2.08 -3.78 9.20
C ILE A 189 -2.48 -2.63 8.29
N GLN A 190 -3.67 -2.72 7.70
CA GLN A 190 -4.28 -1.59 7.01
C GLN A 190 -4.76 -0.56 8.03
N TYR A 191 -4.35 0.72 7.84
CA TYR A 191 -4.84 1.79 8.69
C TYR A 191 -4.73 3.15 8.01
N ASN A 192 -5.83 3.91 8.00
CA ASN A 192 -5.92 5.28 7.53
C ASN A 192 -7.15 5.96 8.18
N PHE A 193 -7.33 7.25 8.00
CA PHE A 193 -8.40 7.99 8.69
C PHE A 193 -9.83 7.62 8.22
N LEU A 194 -10.00 6.89 7.10
CA LEU A 194 -11.31 6.36 6.70
C LEU A 194 -11.59 4.99 7.31
N ASP A 195 -10.57 4.17 7.46
CA ASP A 195 -10.69 2.75 7.80
C ASP A 195 -10.31 2.48 9.28
N THR A 196 -10.68 3.39 10.19
CA THR A 196 -10.31 3.31 11.61
C THR A 196 -10.97 2.15 12.36
N GLN A 197 -12.06 1.59 11.81
CA GLN A 197 -12.81 0.47 12.40
C GLN A 197 -12.78 -0.78 11.50
N ASN A 198 -12.09 -0.71 10.35
CA ASN A 198 -12.00 -1.82 9.40
C ASN A 198 -10.86 -2.76 9.78
N GLN A 199 -11.09 -4.08 9.66
CA GLN A 199 -10.11 -5.14 9.96
C GLN A 199 -9.58 -5.03 11.39
N ALA A 200 -8.26 -4.93 11.60
CA ALA A 200 -7.68 -4.69 12.93
C ALA A 200 -8.10 -3.34 13.52
N GLY A 201 -8.16 -2.30 12.69
CA GLY A 201 -8.58 -0.96 13.08
C GLY A 201 -7.79 -0.38 14.25
N ILE A 202 -8.34 0.68 14.88
CA ILE A 202 -7.71 1.32 16.04
C ILE A 202 -7.63 0.37 17.26
N ALA A 203 -8.61 -0.53 17.42
CA ALA A 203 -8.62 -1.48 18.52
C ALA A 203 -7.48 -2.50 18.37
N GLY A 204 -7.24 -3.02 17.15
CA GLY A 204 -6.13 -3.91 16.87
C GLY A 204 -4.77 -3.20 16.99
N LEU A 205 -4.66 -1.96 16.50
CA LEU A 205 -3.46 -1.15 16.65
C LEU A 205 -3.06 -1.02 18.12
N LYS A 206 -4.00 -0.62 18.99
CA LYS A 206 -3.75 -0.51 20.43
C LYS A 206 -3.45 -1.85 21.08
N TYR A 207 -4.12 -2.92 20.64
CA TYR A 207 -3.88 -4.27 21.16
C TYR A 207 -2.46 -4.74 20.83
N ALA A 208 -2.01 -4.62 19.57
CA ALA A 208 -0.66 -4.98 19.17
C ALA A 208 0.41 -4.17 19.92
N SER A 209 0.18 -2.86 20.10
CA SER A 209 1.06 -2.01 20.89
C SER A 209 1.17 -2.47 22.35
N SER A 210 0.05 -2.90 22.97
CA SER A 210 0.05 -3.41 24.34
C SER A 210 0.81 -4.74 24.51
N LYS A 211 1.14 -5.41 23.40
CA LYS A 211 1.92 -6.65 23.33
C LYS A 211 3.35 -6.40 22.83
N ASP A 212 3.79 -5.15 22.80
CA ASP A 212 5.12 -4.73 22.37
C ASP A 212 5.45 -5.13 20.92
N LEU A 213 4.47 -5.18 20.02
CA LEU A 213 4.72 -5.38 18.59
C LEU A 213 5.11 -4.07 17.91
N GLY A 214 6.05 -4.13 17.00
CA GLY A 214 6.21 -3.10 15.98
C GLY A 214 4.99 -3.07 15.07
N ILE A 215 4.47 -1.88 14.78
CA ILE A 215 3.26 -1.74 13.96
C ILE A 215 3.62 -1.04 12.67
N ILE A 216 3.48 -1.80 11.57
CA ILE A 216 3.71 -1.32 10.22
C ILE A 216 2.33 -1.05 9.59
N ILE A 217 2.19 0.09 8.92
CA ILE A 217 0.93 0.46 8.30
C ILE A 217 1.02 0.31 6.79
N MET A 218 0.10 -0.46 6.21
CA MET A 218 -0.17 -0.51 4.77
C MET A 218 -1.44 0.29 4.43
N GLU A 219 -1.60 0.63 3.14
CA GLU A 219 -2.73 1.40 2.61
C GLU A 219 -2.96 2.77 3.31
N PRO A 220 -1.90 3.52 3.64
CA PRO A 220 -2.04 4.80 4.33
C PRO A 220 -2.84 5.82 3.53
N LEU A 221 -2.74 5.75 2.20
CA LEU A 221 -3.43 6.63 1.26
C LEU A 221 -4.57 5.93 0.51
N ARG A 222 -4.96 4.72 0.94
CA ARG A 222 -6.06 3.95 0.37
C ARG A 222 -5.95 3.83 -1.17
N GLY A 223 -4.85 3.23 -1.62
CA GLY A 223 -4.53 3.10 -3.05
C GLY A 223 -4.24 4.41 -3.77
N GLY A 224 -4.01 5.51 -3.04
CA GLY A 224 -3.78 6.86 -3.56
C GLY A 224 -5.01 7.77 -3.51
N ASN A 225 -6.21 7.25 -3.21
CA ASN A 225 -7.44 8.03 -3.17
C ASN A 225 -7.41 9.18 -2.13
N LEU A 226 -6.66 9.03 -1.05
CA LEU A 226 -6.49 10.05 -0.01
C LEU A 226 -5.31 10.99 -0.26
N GLY A 227 -4.54 10.76 -1.32
CA GLY A 227 -3.35 11.55 -1.68
C GLY A 227 -3.46 12.24 -3.04
N LEU A 228 -4.66 12.40 -3.58
CA LEU A 228 -4.86 13.05 -4.87
C LEU A 228 -4.32 14.49 -4.85
N PRO A 229 -3.54 14.92 -5.86
CA PRO A 229 -2.97 16.29 -5.90
C PRO A 229 -4.05 17.38 -5.83
N GLN A 230 -5.20 17.13 -6.45
CA GLN A 230 -6.39 17.96 -6.31
C GLN A 230 -7.42 17.21 -5.48
N PRO A 231 -7.80 17.73 -4.30
CA PRO A 231 -8.84 17.10 -3.50
C PRO A 231 -10.20 17.20 -4.19
N PRO A 232 -11.10 16.23 -3.96
CA PRO A 232 -12.48 16.34 -4.45
C PRO A 232 -13.12 17.69 -4.06
N PRO A 233 -14.01 18.26 -4.91
CA PRO A 233 -14.68 19.55 -4.62
C PRO A 233 -15.39 19.58 -3.27
N ALA A 234 -15.86 18.43 -2.79
CA ALA A 234 -16.50 18.31 -1.49
C ALA A 234 -15.51 18.33 -0.30
N ILE A 235 -14.23 18.09 -0.53
CA ILE A 235 -13.15 18.06 0.48
C ILE A 235 -12.39 19.39 0.51
N ALA A 236 -12.18 20.03 -0.64
CA ALA A 236 -11.40 21.27 -0.75
C ALA A 236 -11.81 22.34 0.26
N PRO A 237 -13.11 22.66 0.49
CA PRO A 237 -13.52 23.67 1.48
C PRO A 237 -13.18 23.32 2.93
N ILE A 238 -12.99 22.03 3.25
CA ILE A 238 -12.55 21.60 4.59
C ILE A 238 -11.06 21.91 4.75
N LEU A 239 -10.26 21.58 3.74
CA LEU A 239 -8.82 21.87 3.74
C LEU A 239 -8.51 23.36 3.75
N GLU A 240 -9.37 24.18 3.12
CA GLU A 240 -9.24 25.64 3.11
C GLU A 240 -9.38 26.26 4.50
N LYS A 241 -10.07 25.61 5.44
CA LYS A 241 -10.20 26.08 6.83
C LYS A 241 -8.90 25.90 7.63
N ALA A 242 -7.99 25.04 7.18
CA ALA A 242 -6.76 24.77 7.90
C ALA A 242 -5.86 26.02 7.95
N LYS A 243 -5.34 26.34 9.13
CA LYS A 243 -4.36 27.41 9.34
C LYS A 243 -3.05 27.11 8.61
N ILE A 244 -2.62 25.86 8.63
CA ILE A 244 -1.43 25.38 7.93
C ILE A 244 -1.89 24.65 6.68
N LYS A 245 -1.47 25.14 5.51
CA LYS A 245 -1.80 24.50 4.23
C LYS A 245 -0.92 23.28 4.02
N ARG A 246 -1.55 22.14 3.77
CA ARG A 246 -0.91 20.85 3.51
C ARG A 246 -1.61 20.17 2.34
N THR A 247 -0.87 19.32 1.63
CA THR A 247 -1.47 18.46 0.61
C THR A 247 -2.36 17.38 1.24
N PRO A 248 -3.28 16.77 0.48
CA PRO A 248 -4.06 15.64 0.97
C PRO A 248 -3.18 14.48 1.45
N ALA A 249 -2.07 14.20 0.75
CA ALA A 249 -1.11 13.18 1.14
C ALA A 249 -0.44 13.50 2.49
N GLU A 250 0.00 14.76 2.68
CA GLU A 250 0.60 15.20 3.94
C GLU A 250 -0.38 15.08 5.11
N TRP A 251 -1.66 15.49 4.94
CA TRP A 251 -2.70 15.33 5.96
C TRP A 251 -2.87 13.87 6.38
N SER A 252 -2.96 12.97 5.39
CA SER A 252 -3.16 11.54 5.62
C SER A 252 -1.98 10.90 6.35
N LEU A 253 -0.77 11.18 5.90
CA LEU A 253 0.45 10.62 6.48
C LEU A 253 0.69 11.15 7.89
N ARG A 254 0.56 12.46 8.11
CA ARG A 254 0.70 13.06 9.46
C ARG A 254 -0.33 12.52 10.44
N TRP A 255 -1.56 12.28 9.99
CA TRP A 255 -2.58 11.69 10.84
C TRP A 255 -2.19 10.30 11.33
N ILE A 256 -1.61 9.46 10.47
CA ILE A 256 -1.14 8.13 10.87
C ILE A 256 0.06 8.24 11.81
N TRP A 257 1.05 9.05 11.47
CA TRP A 257 2.24 9.24 12.31
C TRP A 257 1.93 9.95 13.64
N ASN A 258 0.79 10.61 13.75
CA ASN A 258 0.32 11.18 15.01
C ASN A 258 0.04 10.13 16.08
N HIS A 259 -0.18 8.87 15.68
CA HIS A 259 -0.29 7.73 16.60
C HIS A 259 1.11 7.29 17.06
N PRO A 260 1.41 7.37 18.39
CA PRO A 260 2.72 6.94 18.93
C PRO A 260 2.97 5.44 18.77
N GLU A 261 1.92 4.64 18.61
CA GLU A 261 1.96 3.19 18.44
C GLU A 261 2.50 2.76 17.07
N VAL A 262 2.36 3.60 16.04
CA VAL A 262 2.79 3.29 14.68
C VAL A 262 4.31 3.38 14.57
N THR A 263 4.95 2.30 14.11
CA THR A 263 6.40 2.28 13.90
C THR A 263 6.78 2.76 12.50
N VAL A 264 6.22 2.16 11.47
CA VAL A 264 6.52 2.49 10.06
C VAL A 264 5.23 2.66 9.28
N VAL A 265 5.21 3.61 8.36
CA VAL A 265 4.15 3.77 7.34
C VAL A 265 4.74 3.42 5.99
N LEU A 266 4.17 2.41 5.31
CA LEU A 266 4.59 2.02 3.97
C LEU A 266 3.97 2.95 2.92
N SER A 267 4.79 3.44 2.02
CA SER A 267 4.33 4.18 0.83
C SER A 267 4.93 3.58 -0.44
N GLY A 268 4.05 3.34 -1.45
CA GLY A 268 4.47 2.89 -2.78
C GLY A 268 4.74 4.10 -3.67
N MET A 269 5.85 4.76 -3.44
CA MET A 269 6.27 6.02 -4.07
C MET A 269 6.79 5.77 -5.49
N ASN A 270 5.90 5.65 -6.46
CA ASN A 270 6.25 5.37 -7.87
C ASN A 270 6.58 6.61 -8.72
N GLU A 271 6.51 7.81 -8.13
CA GLU A 271 6.92 9.06 -8.74
C GLU A 271 7.94 9.78 -7.85
N GLU A 272 8.90 10.47 -8.45
CA GLU A 272 9.95 11.21 -7.73
C GLU A 272 9.39 12.31 -6.84
N SER A 273 8.25 12.91 -7.26
CA SER A 273 7.51 13.88 -6.46
C SER A 273 6.97 13.27 -5.17
N HIS A 274 6.48 12.03 -5.23
CA HIS A 274 5.97 11.31 -4.04
C HIS A 274 7.09 11.05 -3.03
N ILE A 275 8.27 10.63 -3.50
CA ILE A 275 9.44 10.42 -2.64
C ILE A 275 9.80 11.73 -1.94
N LYS A 276 9.98 12.80 -2.73
CA LYS A 276 10.36 14.12 -2.21
C LYS A 276 9.37 14.64 -1.18
N GLU A 277 8.07 14.53 -1.45
CA GLU A 277 7.02 14.99 -0.55
C GLU A 277 6.98 14.16 0.72
N ASN A 278 6.89 12.82 0.60
CA ASN A 278 6.75 11.94 1.76
C ASN A 278 7.98 12.01 2.68
N MET A 279 9.18 12.13 2.12
CA MET A 279 10.42 12.36 2.89
C MET A 279 10.35 13.69 3.67
N ALA A 280 9.92 14.78 3.01
CA ALA A 280 9.80 16.08 3.68
C ALA A 280 8.76 16.08 4.80
N VAL A 281 7.67 15.31 4.65
CA VAL A 281 6.67 15.12 5.69
C VAL A 281 7.21 14.26 6.84
N ALA A 282 7.89 13.14 6.53
CA ALA A 282 8.46 12.24 7.51
C ALA A 282 9.51 12.90 8.42
N ASP A 283 10.29 13.85 7.90
CA ASP A 283 11.27 14.63 8.69
C ASP A 283 10.67 15.39 9.89
N GLN A 284 9.36 15.61 9.91
CA GLN A 284 8.67 16.47 10.87
C GLN A 284 7.40 15.85 11.46
N ALA A 285 7.14 14.57 11.20
CA ALA A 285 5.90 13.91 11.62
C ALA A 285 6.04 13.26 13.01
N TYR A 286 6.11 14.08 14.03
CA TYR A 286 6.18 13.61 15.42
C TYR A 286 4.83 13.06 15.90
N PRO A 287 4.82 12.09 16.82
CA PRO A 287 3.59 11.62 17.45
C PRO A 287 2.95 12.74 18.27
N ASN A 288 1.62 12.73 18.34
CA ASN A 288 0.81 13.72 19.06
C ASN A 288 1.09 15.19 18.65
N SER A 289 1.50 15.41 17.39
CA SER A 289 1.87 16.74 16.88
C SER A 289 0.71 17.49 16.20
N LEU A 290 -0.39 16.81 15.87
CA LEU A 290 -1.59 17.44 15.35
C LEU A 290 -2.41 18.07 16.47
N THR A 291 -2.86 19.30 16.25
CA THR A 291 -3.75 20.01 17.21
C THR A 291 -5.16 19.42 17.17
N THR A 292 -5.96 19.73 18.19
CA THR A 292 -7.38 19.32 18.24
C THR A 292 -8.13 19.82 17.00
N GLU A 293 -7.91 21.08 16.59
CA GLU A 293 -8.55 21.67 15.41
C GLU A 293 -8.13 20.92 14.12
N GLU A 294 -6.87 20.50 14.01
CA GLU A 294 -6.39 19.70 12.87
C GLU A 294 -7.02 18.30 12.86
N LEU A 295 -7.16 17.66 14.00
CA LEU A 295 -7.85 16.36 14.12
C LEU A 295 -9.33 16.47 13.77
N ASP A 296 -9.99 17.56 14.17
CA ASP A 296 -11.39 17.83 13.80
C ASP A 296 -11.55 18.04 12.28
N LEU A 297 -10.58 18.66 11.62
CA LEU A 297 -10.60 18.77 10.15
C LEU A 297 -10.46 17.39 9.48
N VAL A 298 -9.59 16.53 9.99
CA VAL A 298 -9.45 15.16 9.46
C VAL A 298 -10.74 14.35 9.67
N ASP A 299 -11.42 14.50 10.82
CA ASP A 299 -12.71 13.86 11.07
C ASP A 299 -13.80 14.35 10.09
N GLN A 300 -13.85 15.67 9.83
CA GLN A 300 -14.75 16.24 8.82
C GLN A 300 -14.45 15.67 7.42
N MET A 301 -13.17 15.58 7.02
CA MET A 301 -12.77 14.95 5.75
C MET A 301 -13.21 13.51 5.69
N SER A 302 -12.96 12.72 6.75
CA SER A 302 -13.36 11.31 6.85
C SER A 302 -14.85 11.14 6.59
N LYS A 303 -15.69 11.85 7.34
CA LYS A 303 -17.15 11.82 7.18
C LYS A 303 -17.61 12.20 5.78
N LYS A 304 -16.90 13.12 5.13
CA LYS A 304 -17.24 13.55 3.78
C LYS A 304 -16.81 12.53 2.72
N TYR A 305 -15.60 11.97 2.83
CA TYR A 305 -15.14 10.90 1.95
C TYR A 305 -16.04 9.68 1.99
N GLN A 306 -16.49 9.24 3.19
CA GLN A 306 -17.42 8.12 3.35
C GLN A 306 -18.75 8.30 2.60
N LYS A 307 -19.16 9.56 2.34
CA LYS A 307 -20.38 9.87 1.59
C LYS A 307 -20.16 9.86 0.06
N ILE A 308 -18.97 10.26 -0.39
CA ILE A 308 -18.69 10.43 -1.83
C ILE A 308 -17.98 9.22 -2.45
N MET A 309 -17.22 8.44 -1.70
CA MET A 309 -16.64 7.17 -2.17
C MET A 309 -17.70 6.08 -2.12
N LYS A 310 -17.90 5.38 -3.21
CA LYS A 310 -18.94 4.35 -3.33
C LYS A 310 -18.43 2.95 -3.04
N VAL A 311 -17.19 2.66 -3.45
CA VAL A 311 -16.60 1.33 -3.29
C VAL A 311 -15.31 1.43 -2.50
N ALA A 312 -15.15 0.56 -1.51
CA ALA A 312 -13.98 0.53 -0.62
C ALA A 312 -12.72 -0.06 -1.28
N CYS A 313 -12.65 -0.08 -2.62
CA CYS A 313 -11.52 -0.64 -3.36
C CYS A 313 -10.25 0.18 -3.18
N THR A 314 -9.12 -0.51 -2.90
CA THR A 314 -7.78 0.08 -2.77
C THR A 314 -6.89 -0.18 -3.99
N GLY A 315 -7.42 -0.87 -5.01
CA GLY A 315 -6.68 -1.22 -6.22
C GLY A 315 -5.55 -2.21 -6.00
N CYS A 316 -5.66 -3.10 -5.01
CA CYS A 316 -4.64 -4.09 -4.67
C CYS A 316 -4.48 -5.20 -5.71
N ARG A 317 -5.48 -5.41 -6.58
CA ARG A 317 -5.52 -6.37 -7.70
C ARG A 317 -5.52 -7.86 -7.30
N TYR A 318 -5.78 -8.24 -6.05
CA TYR A 318 -5.88 -9.64 -5.65
C TYR A 318 -7.05 -10.39 -6.31
N CYS A 319 -8.09 -9.67 -6.73
CA CYS A 319 -9.21 -10.22 -7.50
C CYS A 319 -8.88 -10.51 -8.99
N ILE A 320 -7.65 -10.26 -9.44
CA ILE A 320 -7.19 -10.52 -10.80
C ILE A 320 -6.25 -11.75 -10.80
N PRO A 321 -6.32 -12.65 -11.81
CA PRO A 321 -7.19 -12.58 -12.97
C PRO A 321 -8.65 -12.91 -12.66
N CYS A 322 -9.57 -12.20 -13.32
CA CYS A 322 -10.99 -12.53 -13.35
C CYS A 322 -11.27 -13.54 -14.47
N PRO A 323 -12.03 -14.63 -14.24
CA PRO A 323 -12.34 -15.62 -15.29
C PRO A 323 -13.04 -15.02 -16.50
N SER A 324 -13.81 -13.95 -16.30
CA SER A 324 -14.53 -13.22 -17.36
C SER A 324 -13.80 -11.97 -17.84
N GLU A 325 -12.50 -11.85 -17.56
CA GLU A 325 -11.63 -10.76 -18.01
C GLU A 325 -12.04 -9.34 -17.52
N VAL A 326 -12.91 -9.20 -16.51
CA VAL A 326 -13.27 -7.90 -15.93
C VAL A 326 -12.04 -7.26 -15.28
N ASP A 327 -11.68 -6.02 -15.63
CA ASP A 327 -10.68 -5.25 -14.87
C ASP A 327 -11.35 -4.56 -13.68
N ILE A 328 -11.68 -5.37 -12.67
CA ILE A 328 -12.41 -4.98 -11.46
C ILE A 328 -11.82 -3.72 -10.79
N PRO A 329 -10.48 -3.64 -10.54
CA PRO A 329 -9.90 -2.47 -9.88
C PRO A 329 -10.07 -1.18 -10.68
N THR A 330 -9.94 -1.24 -12.00
CA THR A 330 -10.10 -0.08 -12.88
C THR A 330 -11.55 0.38 -12.97
N CYS A 331 -12.51 -0.57 -13.02
CA CYS A 331 -13.95 -0.27 -12.95
C CYS A 331 -14.26 0.55 -11.68
N PHE A 332 -13.78 0.09 -10.52
CA PHE A 332 -14.04 0.75 -9.25
C PHE A 332 -13.27 2.07 -9.07
N GLU A 333 -12.07 2.20 -9.64
CA GLU A 333 -11.31 3.46 -9.66
C GLU A 333 -12.10 4.54 -10.39
N ILE A 334 -12.59 4.25 -11.60
CA ILE A 334 -13.33 5.21 -12.42
C ILE A 334 -14.66 5.55 -11.75
N TYR A 335 -15.37 4.55 -11.23
CA TYR A 335 -16.63 4.73 -10.52
C TYR A 335 -16.49 5.64 -9.29
N ASN A 336 -15.48 5.40 -8.47
CA ASN A 336 -15.19 6.27 -7.32
C ASN A 336 -14.81 7.68 -7.76
N LYS A 337 -13.98 7.84 -8.79
CA LYS A 337 -13.61 9.16 -9.32
C LYS A 337 -14.82 9.94 -9.83
N LEU A 338 -15.71 9.28 -10.55
CA LEU A 338 -16.97 9.89 -11.01
C LEU A 338 -17.74 10.48 -9.83
N HIS A 339 -17.95 9.71 -8.77
CA HIS A 339 -18.72 10.17 -7.61
C HIS A 339 -17.97 11.18 -6.73
N MET A 340 -16.65 11.09 -6.66
CA MET A 340 -15.83 12.06 -5.92
C MET A 340 -15.78 13.43 -6.59
N PHE A 341 -15.75 13.48 -7.92
CA PHE A 341 -15.59 14.72 -8.69
C PHE A 341 -16.89 15.20 -9.37
N GLY A 342 -17.89 14.34 -9.49
CA GLY A 342 -19.21 14.69 -10.04
C GLY A 342 -19.23 14.89 -11.57
N ASN A 343 -18.16 14.50 -12.27
CA ASN A 343 -18.07 14.67 -13.73
C ASN A 343 -18.48 13.37 -14.44
N VAL A 344 -19.76 13.27 -14.76
CA VAL A 344 -20.36 12.06 -15.36
C VAL A 344 -19.84 11.81 -16.78
N ASP A 345 -19.72 12.85 -17.59
CA ASP A 345 -19.27 12.71 -18.98
C ASP A 345 -17.81 12.28 -19.07
N GLU A 346 -16.95 12.88 -18.25
CA GLU A 346 -15.54 12.47 -18.13
C GLU A 346 -15.43 11.03 -17.60
N GLY A 347 -16.23 10.67 -16.60
CA GLY A 347 -16.26 9.31 -16.05
C GLY A 347 -16.63 8.28 -17.12
N LYS A 348 -17.67 8.52 -17.92
CA LYS A 348 -18.09 7.66 -19.04
C LYS A 348 -17.04 7.59 -20.15
N PHE A 349 -16.43 8.72 -20.49
CA PHE A 349 -15.36 8.77 -21.48
C PHE A 349 -14.13 7.95 -21.02
N MET A 350 -13.67 8.16 -19.80
CA MET A 350 -12.54 7.42 -19.23
C MET A 350 -12.84 5.92 -19.10
N TYR A 351 -14.09 5.57 -18.80
CA TYR A 351 -14.52 4.18 -18.72
C TYR A 351 -14.46 3.52 -20.10
N ALA A 352 -15.07 4.14 -21.13
CA ALA A 352 -14.99 3.65 -22.48
C ALA A 352 -13.53 3.52 -22.98
N ALA A 353 -12.70 4.54 -22.74
CA ALA A 353 -11.30 4.55 -23.17
C ALA A 353 -10.48 3.39 -22.55
N ARG A 354 -10.68 3.09 -21.27
CA ARG A 354 -9.87 2.10 -20.55
C ARG A 354 -10.46 0.69 -20.59
N MET A 355 -11.80 0.55 -20.73
CA MET A 355 -12.48 -0.76 -20.65
C MET A 355 -12.76 -1.39 -22.01
N SER A 356 -12.77 -0.61 -23.11
CA SER A 356 -13.09 -1.11 -24.45
C SER A 356 -12.07 -2.05 -25.08
N GLY A 357 -10.88 -2.16 -24.51
CA GLY A 357 -9.76 -2.89 -25.12
C GLY A 357 -8.98 -2.08 -26.17
N LEU A 358 -9.37 -0.85 -26.47
CA LEU A 358 -8.65 0.01 -27.42
C LEU A 358 -7.21 0.31 -26.99
N ILE A 359 -6.98 0.40 -25.67
CA ILE A 359 -5.65 0.64 -25.10
C ILE A 359 -5.00 -0.66 -24.63
N THR A 360 -5.79 -1.60 -24.09
CA THR A 360 -5.31 -2.80 -23.38
C THR A 360 -5.39 -4.08 -24.22
N ALA A 361 -5.82 -4.00 -25.48
CA ALA A 361 -6.07 -5.09 -26.43
C ALA A 361 -7.21 -6.05 -26.04
N LYS A 362 -7.74 -5.99 -24.81
CA LYS A 362 -8.87 -6.79 -24.35
C LYS A 362 -9.87 -5.91 -23.60
N PRO A 363 -11.17 -6.07 -23.84
CA PRO A 363 -12.20 -5.37 -23.06
C PRO A 363 -12.22 -5.91 -21.63
N GLY A 364 -12.53 -5.03 -20.68
CA GLY A 364 -12.58 -5.35 -19.25
C GLY A 364 -13.82 -4.81 -18.54
N TYR A 365 -14.95 -4.74 -19.26
CA TYR A 365 -16.20 -4.14 -18.80
C TYR A 365 -16.78 -4.80 -17.55
N ALA A 366 -17.44 -4.02 -16.71
CA ALA A 366 -18.15 -4.50 -15.54
C ALA A 366 -19.28 -5.48 -15.89
N SER A 367 -19.98 -5.25 -17.01
CA SER A 367 -21.05 -6.12 -17.53
C SER A 367 -20.58 -7.51 -17.98
N GLN A 368 -19.26 -7.75 -18.11
CA GLN A 368 -18.72 -9.08 -18.37
C GLN A 368 -18.78 -10.00 -17.13
N CYS A 369 -19.15 -9.48 -15.96
CA CYS A 369 -19.26 -10.25 -14.72
C CYS A 369 -20.34 -11.33 -14.86
N ILE A 370 -19.95 -12.59 -14.58
CA ILE A 370 -20.85 -13.75 -14.56
C ILE A 370 -21.21 -14.19 -13.12
N GLU A 371 -20.92 -13.36 -12.14
CA GLU A 371 -21.23 -13.58 -10.71
C GLU A 371 -20.66 -14.89 -10.14
N CYS A 372 -19.51 -15.36 -10.64
CA CYS A 372 -18.90 -16.61 -10.19
C CYS A 372 -18.41 -16.61 -8.73
N GLY A 373 -18.27 -15.43 -8.10
CA GLY A 373 -17.88 -15.27 -6.69
C GLY A 373 -16.38 -15.39 -6.38
N GLU A 374 -15.52 -15.82 -7.31
CA GLU A 374 -14.08 -16.03 -7.02
C GLU A 374 -13.35 -14.79 -6.49
N CYS A 375 -13.81 -13.60 -6.86
CA CYS A 375 -13.24 -12.34 -6.41
C CYS A 375 -13.60 -11.99 -4.95
N LEU A 376 -14.69 -12.55 -4.42
CA LEU A 376 -15.15 -12.29 -3.04
C LEU A 376 -14.15 -12.86 -2.03
N GLU A 377 -13.71 -14.10 -2.22
CA GLU A 377 -12.75 -14.78 -1.35
C GLU A 377 -11.37 -14.11 -1.38
N LYS A 378 -11.02 -13.51 -2.52
CA LYS A 378 -9.71 -12.86 -2.73
C LYS A 378 -9.66 -11.42 -2.25
N CYS A 379 -10.82 -10.80 -1.94
CA CYS A 379 -10.90 -9.36 -1.64
C CYS A 379 -10.58 -9.05 -0.17
N PRO A 380 -9.42 -8.44 0.14
CA PRO A 380 -9.08 -8.09 1.52
C PRO A 380 -9.97 -7.00 2.11
N GLN A 381 -10.76 -6.30 1.28
CA GLN A 381 -11.71 -5.27 1.73
C GLN A 381 -13.12 -5.82 1.93
N SER A 382 -13.34 -7.12 1.72
CA SER A 382 -14.66 -7.78 1.81
C SER A 382 -15.75 -7.03 1.01
N ILE A 383 -15.40 -6.60 -0.20
CA ILE A 383 -16.33 -5.89 -1.10
C ILE A 383 -17.22 -6.93 -1.78
N GLU A 384 -18.54 -6.70 -1.78
CA GLU A 384 -19.51 -7.42 -2.61
C GLU A 384 -19.30 -7.04 -4.09
N ILE A 385 -18.21 -7.56 -4.68
CA ILE A 385 -17.70 -7.13 -5.98
C ILE A 385 -18.74 -7.28 -7.09
N PRO A 386 -19.47 -8.42 -7.25
CA PRO A 386 -20.49 -8.54 -8.29
C PRO A 386 -21.57 -7.47 -8.19
N ASP A 387 -22.11 -7.21 -7.00
CA ASP A 387 -23.13 -6.20 -6.75
C ASP A 387 -22.68 -4.79 -7.14
N PHE A 388 -21.42 -4.47 -6.89
CA PHE A 388 -20.86 -3.18 -7.28
C PHE A 388 -20.52 -3.11 -8.76
N LEU A 389 -20.12 -4.20 -9.41
CA LEU A 389 -19.93 -4.25 -10.86
C LEU A 389 -21.25 -4.03 -11.60
N ASP A 390 -22.36 -4.59 -11.12
CA ASP A 390 -23.70 -4.32 -11.67
C ASP A 390 -24.03 -2.82 -11.62
N LYS A 391 -23.77 -2.15 -10.47
CA LYS A 391 -23.98 -0.69 -10.35
C LYS A 391 -23.06 0.10 -11.29
N VAL A 392 -21.81 -0.32 -11.46
CA VAL A 392 -20.87 0.29 -12.41
C VAL A 392 -21.41 0.16 -13.84
N ALA A 393 -21.85 -1.05 -14.24
CA ALA A 393 -22.42 -1.29 -15.56
C ALA A 393 -23.67 -0.43 -15.81
N GLN A 394 -24.60 -0.40 -14.86
CA GLN A 394 -25.81 0.43 -14.96
C GLN A 394 -25.52 1.92 -15.16
N GLU A 395 -24.51 2.46 -14.50
CA GLU A 395 -24.22 3.89 -14.52
C GLU A 395 -23.26 4.30 -15.64
N LEU A 396 -22.29 3.45 -16.01
CA LEU A 396 -21.22 3.77 -16.96
C LEU A 396 -21.40 3.13 -18.35
N GLU A 397 -22.15 2.02 -18.47
CA GLU A 397 -22.34 1.27 -19.71
C GLU A 397 -23.73 1.54 -20.35
N GLY A 398 -24.24 2.74 -20.26
CA GLY A 398 -25.55 3.09 -20.84
C GLY A 398 -25.59 3.01 -22.40
N PRO A 399 -26.72 3.30 -23.02
CA PRO A 399 -26.94 3.12 -24.46
C PRO A 399 -25.98 3.90 -25.37
N ASN A 400 -25.32 4.91 -24.82
CA ASN A 400 -24.35 5.73 -25.55
C ASN A 400 -22.92 5.20 -25.53
N LEU A 401 -22.63 4.06 -24.85
CA LEU A 401 -21.26 3.53 -24.70
C LEU A 401 -20.54 3.38 -26.04
N LYS A 402 -21.22 2.77 -27.06
CA LYS A 402 -20.65 2.60 -28.40
C LYS A 402 -20.29 3.91 -29.08
N ASN A 403 -21.12 4.93 -28.92
CA ASN A 403 -20.81 6.26 -29.48
C ASN A 403 -19.59 6.88 -28.82
N ILE A 404 -19.45 6.70 -27.51
CA ILE A 404 -18.29 7.20 -26.77
C ILE A 404 -17.01 6.43 -27.17
N GLU A 405 -17.11 5.12 -27.41
CA GLU A 405 -15.99 4.31 -27.93
C GLU A 405 -15.52 4.81 -29.30
N GLU A 406 -16.46 5.13 -30.21
CA GLU A 406 -16.10 5.69 -31.52
C GLU A 406 -15.43 7.07 -31.38
N MET A 407 -15.88 7.91 -30.46
CA MET A 407 -15.20 9.19 -30.15
C MET A 407 -13.78 8.95 -29.64
N VAL A 408 -13.59 7.96 -28.74
CA VAL A 408 -12.26 7.58 -28.22
C VAL A 408 -11.35 7.08 -29.34
N LYS A 409 -11.83 6.22 -30.25
CA LYS A 409 -11.08 5.75 -31.43
C LYS A 409 -10.60 6.93 -32.28
N GLN A 410 -11.49 7.85 -32.58
CA GLN A 410 -11.15 9.05 -33.37
C GLN A 410 -10.08 9.90 -32.70
N MET A 411 -10.21 10.12 -31.38
CA MET A 411 -9.21 10.90 -30.62
C MET A 411 -7.85 10.23 -30.55
N LEU A 412 -7.81 8.89 -30.47
CA LEU A 412 -6.57 8.12 -30.40
C LEU A 412 -5.96 7.82 -31.78
N ASN A 413 -6.63 8.23 -32.88
CA ASN A 413 -6.26 7.89 -34.26
C ASN A 413 -6.11 6.37 -34.49
N ILE A 414 -6.95 5.56 -33.81
CA ILE A 414 -7.01 4.11 -33.98
C ILE A 414 -8.14 3.83 -34.97
N GLY A 415 -7.77 3.47 -36.19
CA GLY A 415 -8.69 3.12 -37.29
C GLY A 415 -8.71 1.63 -37.55
#